data_74fea8ec87fb6a69558d2b8a7fd6fafe
#
_entry.id   74fea8ec87fb6a69558d2b8a7fd6fafe
#
_cell.length_a   1.000
_cell.length_b   1.000
_cell.length_c   1.000
_cell.angle_alpha   90.00
_cell.angle_beta   90.00
_cell.angle_gamma   90.00
#
_symmetry.space_group_name_H-M   'P 1'
#
loop_
_entity.id
_entity.type
_entity.pdbx_description
1 polymer ?
#
loop_
_entity_poly.entity_id
_entity_poly.type
_entity_poly.pdbx_seq_one_letter_code
_entity_poly.pdbx_strand_id
1 'polypeptide(L)' 'MVKHSEYFVEPRPNGTWEVKLPHAERASAVVDTQSEAIQTARQFAPEGVIHVKQLNGKFRRIG' A
#
# COMPACT_ATOMS: atom_id res chain seq x y z
N MET A 1 20.59 10.19 -3.19
CA MET A 1 19.32 10.27 -2.48
C MET A 1 18.46 9.06 -2.79
N VAL A 2 17.92 8.43 -1.79
CA VAL A 2 17.09 7.25 -1.97
C VAL A 2 15.63 7.69 -2.07
N LYS A 3 14.97 7.29 -3.16
CA LYS A 3 13.53 7.48 -3.30
C LYS A 3 12.84 6.18 -2.89
N HIS A 4 11.79 6.31 -2.13
CA HIS A 4 10.95 5.16 -1.83
C HIS A 4 10.13 4.83 -3.07
N SER A 5 10.42 3.69 -3.68
CA SER A 5 9.77 3.27 -4.92
C SER A 5 8.90 2.04 -4.75
N GLU A 6 8.64 1.66 -3.51
CA GLU A 6 7.87 0.46 -3.22
C GLU A 6 6.97 0.70 -2.01
N TYR A 7 5.70 0.33 -2.14
CA TYR A 7 4.74 0.43 -1.04
C TYR A 7 3.91 -0.84 -0.99
N PHE A 8 3.44 -1.16 0.21
CA PHE A 8 2.53 -2.27 0.44
C PHE A 8 1.16 -1.72 0.82
N VAL A 9 0.13 -2.25 0.19
CA VAL A 9 -1.27 -1.96 0.51
C VAL A 9 -1.87 -3.23 1.10
N GLU A 10 -2.36 -3.14 2.34
CA GLU A 10 -2.86 -4.31 3.05
C GLU A 10 -4.17 -3.99 3.76
N PRO A 11 -5.10 -4.95 3.82
CA PRO A 11 -6.33 -4.77 4.58
C PRO A 11 -6.06 -4.86 6.08
N ARG A 12 -6.82 -4.11 6.85
CA ARG A 12 -6.74 -4.13 8.30
C ARG A 12 -7.97 -4.86 8.86
N PRO A 13 -7.85 -5.44 10.06
CA PRO A 13 -8.96 -6.21 10.66
C PRO A 13 -10.27 -5.42 10.81
N ASN A 14 -10.19 -4.10 10.94
CA ASN A 14 -11.37 -3.26 11.13
C ASN A 14 -12.03 -2.81 9.83
N GLY A 15 -11.60 -3.35 8.69
CA GLY A 15 -12.21 -3.01 7.40
C GLY A 15 -11.55 -1.86 6.67
N THR A 16 -10.55 -1.22 7.27
CA THR A 16 -9.78 -0.18 6.58
C THR A 16 -8.58 -0.79 5.87
N TRP A 17 -7.86 0.03 5.13
CA TRP A 17 -6.68 -0.37 4.38
C TRP A 17 -5.51 0.51 4.76
N GLU A 18 -4.32 -0.07 4.78
CA GLU A 18 -3.11 0.68 5.08
C GLU A 18 -2.16 0.71 3.90
N VAL A 19 -1.40 1.79 3.81
CA VAL A 19 -0.31 1.97 2.85
C VAL A 19 0.95 2.11 3.69
N LYS A 20 1.94 1.24 3.47
CA LYS A 20 3.15 1.29 4.28
C LYS A 20 4.38 0.94 3.47
N LEU A 21 5.50 1.44 3.93
CA LEU A 21 6.81 1.12 3.38
C LEU A 21 7.20 -0.32 3.75
N PRO A 22 8.08 -0.94 2.95
CA PRO A 22 8.62 -2.26 3.32
C PRO A 22 9.26 -2.21 4.71
N HIS A 23 8.97 -3.20 5.51
CA HIS A 23 9.53 -3.35 6.86
C HIS A 23 9.20 -2.22 7.83
N ALA A 24 8.28 -1.35 7.49
CA ALA A 24 7.87 -0.28 8.40
C ALA A 24 6.93 -0.82 9.47
N GLU A 25 7.07 -0.31 10.69
CA GLU A 25 6.18 -0.69 11.78
C GLU A 25 4.86 0.06 11.73
N ARG A 26 4.88 1.27 11.15
CA ARG A 26 3.70 2.13 11.06
C ARG A 26 3.28 2.32 9.63
N ALA A 27 1.97 2.43 9.43
CA ALA A 27 1.42 2.77 8.14
C ALA A 27 1.75 4.22 7.80
N SER A 28 2.06 4.47 6.53
CA SER A 28 2.22 5.84 6.03
C SER A 28 0.86 6.50 5.87
N ALA A 29 -0.19 5.72 5.63
CA ALA A 29 -1.56 6.22 5.52
C ALA A 29 -2.53 5.08 5.82
N VAL A 30 -3.71 5.44 6.31
CA VAL A 30 -4.81 4.51 6.53
C VAL A 30 -6.03 5.12 5.87
N VAL A 31 -6.70 4.35 5.03
CA VAL A 31 -7.85 4.80 4.25
C VAL A 31 -8.97 3.77 4.30
N ASP A 32 -10.13 4.12 3.76
CA ASP A 32 -11.33 3.30 3.91
C ASP A 32 -11.44 2.15 2.90
N THR A 33 -10.84 2.29 1.72
CA THR A 33 -11.00 1.30 0.66
C THR A 33 -9.65 0.94 0.02
N GLN A 34 -9.63 -0.23 -0.63
CA GLN A 34 -8.46 -0.65 -1.38
C GLN A 34 -8.13 0.33 -2.51
N SER A 35 -9.16 0.82 -3.20
CA SER A 35 -8.97 1.76 -4.30
C SER A 35 -8.29 3.05 -3.82
N GLU A 36 -8.74 3.59 -2.69
CA GLU A 36 -8.12 4.78 -2.12
C GLU A 36 -6.68 4.51 -1.69
N ALA A 37 -6.42 3.32 -1.15
CA ALA A 37 -5.08 2.96 -0.74
C ALA A 37 -4.12 2.88 -1.93
N ILE A 38 -4.59 2.31 -3.03
CA ILE A 38 -3.77 2.23 -4.25
C ILE A 38 -3.48 3.61 -4.79
N GLN A 39 -4.49 4.50 -4.83
CA GLN A 39 -4.29 5.87 -5.27
C GLN A 39 -3.30 6.61 -4.39
N THR A 40 -3.42 6.44 -3.08
CA THR A 40 -2.50 7.06 -2.12
C THR A 40 -1.07 6.57 -2.32
N ALA A 41 -0.91 5.26 -2.50
CA ALA A 41 0.41 4.68 -2.75
C ALA A 41 1.02 5.22 -4.04
N ARG A 42 0.21 5.41 -5.07
CA ARG A 42 0.68 5.98 -6.35
C ARG A 42 1.10 7.43 -6.20
N GLN A 43 0.46 8.18 -5.32
CA GLN A 43 0.88 9.55 -5.05
C GLN A 43 2.23 9.58 -4.35
N PHE A 44 2.48 8.63 -3.44
CA PHE A 44 3.76 8.54 -2.75
C PHE A 44 4.87 8.05 -3.67
N ALA A 45 4.56 7.15 -4.60
CA ALA A 45 5.53 6.56 -5.51
C ALA A 45 4.95 6.45 -6.91
N PRO A 46 4.88 7.58 -7.66
CA PRO A 46 4.22 7.60 -8.98
C PRO A 46 4.81 6.61 -9.98
N GLU A 47 6.11 6.35 -9.88
CA GLU A 47 6.79 5.42 -10.78
C GLU A 47 7.22 4.13 -10.08
N GLY A 48 6.74 3.94 -8.86
CA GLY A 48 7.14 2.80 -8.04
C GLY A 48 6.23 1.60 -8.21
N VAL A 49 6.55 0.56 -7.47
CA VAL A 49 5.81 -0.69 -7.46
C VAL A 49 4.91 -0.72 -6.23
N ILE A 50 3.68 -1.13 -6.41
CA ILE A 50 2.71 -1.26 -5.32
C ILE A 50 2.33 -2.72 -5.20
N HIS A 51 2.52 -3.28 -4.01
CA HIS A 51 2.12 -4.65 -3.70
C HIS A 51 0.80 -4.60 -2.95
N VAL A 52 -0.25 -5.14 -3.54
CA VAL A 52 -1.58 -5.12 -2.94
C VAL A 52 -1.89 -6.51 -2.38
N LYS A 53 -2.08 -6.59 -1.07
CA LYS A 53 -2.51 -7.83 -0.44
C LYS A 53 -4.02 -7.90 -0.55
N GLN A 54 -4.51 -8.92 -1.23
CA GLN A 54 -5.94 -9.14 -1.41
C GLN A 54 -6.53 -9.76 -0.16
N LEU A 55 -7.86 -9.73 -0.05
CA LEU A 55 -8.55 -10.30 1.10
C LEU A 55 -8.31 -11.79 1.24
N ASN A 56 -8.00 -12.47 0.14
CA ASN A 56 -7.66 -13.90 0.16
C ASN A 56 -6.22 -14.19 0.56
N GLY A 57 -5.46 -13.16 0.93
CA GLY A 57 -4.07 -13.29 1.37
C GLY A 57 -3.04 -13.29 0.26
N LYS A 58 -3.45 -13.28 -0.99
CA LYS A 58 -2.52 -13.25 -2.11
C LYS A 58 -2.12 -11.83 -2.44
N PHE A 59 -0.89 -11.66 -2.91
CA PHE A 59 -0.40 -10.35 -3.33
C PHE A 59 -0.56 -10.16 -4.83
N ARG A 60 -0.91 -8.92 -5.21
CA ARG A 60 -0.95 -8.50 -6.60
C ARG A 60 -0.01 -7.32 -6.75
N ARG A 61 0.83 -7.36 -7.76
CA ARG A 61 1.78 -6.30 -8.04
C ARG A 61 1.23 -5.35 -9.08
N ILE A 62 1.35 -4.04 -8.81
CA ILE A 62 0.94 -2.96 -9.72
C ILE A 62 2.16 -2.07 -9.94
N GLY A 63 2.39 -1.70 -11.20
CA GLY A 63 3.49 -0.78 -11.52
C GLY A 63 4.59 -1.35 -12.34
#